data_00e76d4038c9d0ead0c69016b10a3780
#
_entry.id   00e76d4038c9d0ead0c69016b10a3780
#
_cell.length_a   1.000
_cell.length_b   1.000
_cell.length_c   1.000
_cell.angle_alpha   90.00
_cell.angle_beta   90.00
_cell.angle_gamma   90.00
#
_symmetry.space_group_name_H-M   'P 1'
#
loop_
_entity.id
_entity.type
_entity.pdbx_description
1 polymer ?
#
loop_
_entity_poly.entity_id
_entity_poly.type
_entity_poly.pdbx_seq_one_letter_code
_entity_poly.pdbx_strand_id
1 'polypeptide(L)'
;MDRLITGYQRFRAGHWAEQRKLFESLAAGGQRPHTLVVACIDSRIDPAMIFDAGPGELLTVRNVANLVPPYAPDVACHGTSAALEFGVRVLGVSHVIVLGHELCGGVQALLEGAPSNARDFVAPWMATADAVRVEAARYVSPAERQRRAEHEIIKLSLRNLVGFPWIAQAVGRGELALHGAWFSIRTGALSLLQADGAFSSLESERTGSQPTPR
;
A
#
# COMPACT_ATOMS: atom_id res chain seq x y z
N MET A 1 -22.50 -16.12 -0.59
CA MET A 1 -21.60 -16.84 -1.53
C MET A 1 -22.03 -16.66 -3.00
N ASP A 2 -23.31 -16.75 -3.30
CA ASP A 2 -23.88 -16.71 -4.67
C ASP A 2 -23.48 -15.48 -5.49
N ARG A 3 -23.49 -14.29 -4.87
CA ARG A 3 -23.02 -13.05 -5.53
C ARG A 3 -21.56 -13.14 -6.01
N LEU A 4 -20.67 -13.77 -5.23
CA LEU A 4 -19.27 -13.94 -5.60
C LEU A 4 -19.10 -14.97 -6.72
N ILE A 5 -19.88 -16.07 -6.68
CA ILE A 5 -19.90 -17.07 -7.75
C ILE A 5 -20.37 -16.44 -9.07
N THR A 6 -21.47 -15.68 -9.02
CA THR A 6 -21.96 -14.94 -10.19
C THR A 6 -20.92 -13.90 -10.67
N GLY A 7 -20.20 -13.25 -9.75
CA GLY A 7 -19.08 -12.37 -10.08
C GLY A 7 -17.97 -13.08 -10.84
N TYR A 8 -17.56 -14.26 -10.37
CA TYR A 8 -16.57 -15.11 -11.03
C TYR A 8 -17.04 -15.53 -12.43
N GLN A 9 -18.31 -15.90 -12.59
CA GLN A 9 -18.85 -16.26 -13.90
C GLN A 9 -18.77 -15.11 -14.90
N ARG A 10 -19.08 -13.86 -14.46
CA ARG A 10 -18.90 -12.66 -15.30
C ARG A 10 -17.44 -12.42 -15.64
N PHE A 11 -16.54 -12.51 -14.65
CA PHE A 11 -15.10 -12.42 -14.91
C PHE A 11 -14.63 -13.44 -15.94
N ARG A 12 -15.07 -14.70 -15.81
CA ARG A 12 -14.67 -15.78 -16.71
C ARG A 12 -15.17 -15.58 -18.13
N ALA A 13 -16.40 -15.06 -18.30
CA ALA A 13 -17.00 -14.80 -19.60
C ALA A 13 -16.52 -13.51 -20.26
N GLY A 14 -16.16 -12.49 -19.48
CA GLY A 14 -15.68 -11.18 -19.96
C GLY A 14 -14.16 -11.04 -19.81
N HIS A 15 -13.70 -10.40 -18.72
CA HIS A 15 -12.30 -10.02 -18.55
C HIS A 15 -11.28 -11.14 -18.82
N TRP A 16 -11.54 -12.35 -18.32
CA TRP A 16 -10.61 -13.45 -18.57
C TRP A 16 -10.60 -13.84 -20.05
N ALA A 17 -11.76 -13.87 -20.70
CA ALA A 17 -11.84 -14.22 -22.12
C ALA A 17 -11.11 -13.19 -23.00
N GLU A 18 -11.26 -11.91 -22.70
CA GLU A 18 -10.57 -10.80 -23.38
C GLU A 18 -9.06 -10.83 -23.16
N GLN A 19 -8.62 -11.15 -21.94
CA GLN A 19 -7.21 -11.16 -21.54
C GLN A 19 -6.58 -12.56 -21.55
N ARG A 20 -7.25 -13.54 -22.16
CA ARG A 20 -6.82 -14.95 -22.14
C ARG A 20 -5.37 -15.13 -22.56
N LYS A 21 -4.95 -14.49 -23.66
CA LYS A 21 -3.58 -14.58 -24.17
C LYS A 21 -2.55 -14.04 -23.17
N LEU A 22 -2.89 -12.97 -22.43
CA LEU A 22 -2.04 -12.43 -21.37
C LEU A 22 -1.90 -13.44 -20.24
N PHE A 23 -3.01 -14.02 -19.74
CA PHE A 23 -2.95 -15.04 -18.69
C PHE A 23 -2.15 -16.27 -19.12
N GLU A 24 -2.33 -16.74 -20.36
CA GLU A 24 -1.57 -17.87 -20.91
C GLU A 24 -0.06 -17.54 -20.98
N SER A 25 0.30 -16.32 -21.41
CA SER A 25 1.71 -15.90 -21.46
C SER A 25 2.33 -15.77 -20.06
N LEU A 26 1.58 -15.24 -19.09
CA LEU A 26 2.04 -15.14 -17.70
C LEU A 26 2.18 -16.52 -17.04
N ALA A 27 1.29 -17.47 -17.38
CA ALA A 27 1.38 -18.83 -16.89
C ALA A 27 2.61 -19.57 -17.46
N ALA A 28 2.94 -19.35 -18.72
CA ALA A 28 4.07 -20.00 -19.37
C ALA A 28 5.42 -19.35 -19.07
N GLY A 29 5.47 -18.01 -19.02
CA GLY A 29 6.71 -17.22 -18.87
C GLY A 29 6.99 -16.71 -17.47
N GLY A 30 6.07 -16.93 -16.52
CA GLY A 30 6.12 -16.36 -15.18
C GLY A 30 5.73 -14.87 -15.15
N GLN A 31 5.78 -14.31 -13.96
CA GLN A 31 5.47 -12.89 -13.73
C GLN A 31 6.74 -12.06 -13.56
N ARG A 32 6.71 -10.81 -14.01
CA ARG A 32 7.80 -9.84 -13.82
C ARG A 32 7.23 -8.48 -13.47
N PRO A 33 6.55 -8.35 -12.32
CA PRO A 33 6.01 -7.07 -11.88
C PRO A 33 7.14 -6.10 -11.57
N HIS A 34 6.98 -4.83 -11.97
CA HIS A 34 7.95 -3.79 -11.65
C HIS A 34 7.68 -3.14 -10.30
N THR A 35 6.49 -3.30 -9.75
CA THR A 35 6.04 -2.57 -8.56
C THR A 35 5.43 -3.50 -7.52
N LEU A 36 5.82 -3.31 -6.26
CA LEU A 36 5.16 -3.89 -5.09
C LEU A 36 4.44 -2.79 -4.32
N VAL A 37 3.15 -3.00 -4.02
CA VAL A 37 2.33 -2.07 -3.24
C VAL A 37 2.03 -2.69 -1.88
N VAL A 38 2.40 -1.99 -0.80
CA VAL A 38 1.96 -2.29 0.56
C VAL A 38 0.75 -1.41 0.86
N ALA A 39 -0.43 -2.02 0.97
CA ALA A 39 -1.70 -1.32 1.15
C ALA A 39 -2.50 -1.84 2.35
N CYS A 40 -3.54 -1.09 2.74
CA CYS A 40 -4.46 -1.54 3.77
C CYS A 40 -5.38 -2.68 3.27
N ILE A 41 -5.85 -3.53 4.22
CA ILE A 41 -6.90 -4.53 3.94
C ILE A 41 -8.29 -3.92 3.74
N ASP A 42 -8.45 -2.61 3.91
CA ASP A 42 -9.73 -1.90 3.77
C ASP A 42 -10.38 -2.21 2.42
N SER A 43 -11.63 -2.68 2.46
CA SER A 43 -12.34 -3.13 1.26
C SER A 43 -12.69 -2.02 0.27
N ARG A 44 -12.55 -0.75 0.67
CA ARG A 44 -12.83 0.43 -0.15
C ARG A 44 -11.66 0.83 -1.03
N ILE A 45 -10.46 0.28 -0.76
CA ILE A 45 -9.28 0.54 -1.56
C ILE A 45 -8.72 -0.77 -2.11
N ASP A 46 -8.51 -0.80 -3.41
CA ASP A 46 -7.80 -1.89 -4.07
C ASP A 46 -6.72 -1.29 -4.97
N PRO A 47 -5.44 -1.63 -4.75
CA PRO A 47 -4.35 -1.03 -5.53
C PRO A 47 -4.47 -1.27 -7.04
N ALA A 48 -4.89 -2.46 -7.46
CA ALA A 48 -5.04 -2.74 -8.89
C ALA A 48 -6.13 -1.86 -9.52
N MET A 49 -7.25 -1.65 -8.81
CA MET A 49 -8.31 -0.76 -9.28
C MET A 49 -7.88 0.71 -9.28
N ILE A 50 -7.17 1.18 -8.22
CA ILE A 50 -6.75 2.59 -8.09
C ILE A 50 -5.72 2.97 -9.17
N PHE A 51 -4.81 2.05 -9.49
CA PHE A 51 -3.74 2.28 -10.47
C PHE A 51 -4.09 1.78 -11.89
N ASP A 52 -5.32 1.30 -12.10
CA ASP A 52 -5.78 0.70 -13.38
C ASP A 52 -4.80 -0.37 -13.89
N ALA A 53 -4.33 -1.22 -12.97
CA ALA A 53 -3.29 -2.20 -13.24
C ALA A 53 -3.88 -3.55 -13.63
N GLY A 54 -3.34 -4.11 -14.70
CA GLY A 54 -3.69 -5.42 -15.22
C GLY A 54 -2.97 -6.59 -14.51
N PRO A 55 -3.33 -7.83 -14.88
CA PRO A 55 -2.68 -9.01 -14.35
C PRO A 55 -1.17 -9.03 -14.62
N GLY A 56 -0.37 -9.29 -13.58
CA GLY A 56 1.09 -9.39 -13.68
C GLY A 56 1.84 -8.08 -13.49
N GLU A 57 1.16 -6.92 -13.42
CA GLU A 57 1.81 -5.61 -13.32
C GLU A 57 2.19 -5.23 -11.89
N LEU A 58 1.38 -5.61 -10.90
CA LEU A 58 1.61 -5.30 -9.50
C LEU A 58 1.74 -6.56 -8.64
N LEU A 59 2.64 -6.53 -7.68
CA LEU A 59 2.54 -7.32 -6.46
C LEU A 59 1.82 -6.51 -5.41
N THR A 60 0.89 -7.13 -4.67
CA THR A 60 0.16 -6.44 -3.63
C THR A 60 0.26 -7.18 -2.31
N VAL A 61 0.71 -6.48 -1.27
CA VAL A 61 0.67 -6.92 0.13
C VAL A 61 -0.38 -6.09 0.84
N ARG A 62 -1.37 -6.73 1.45
CA ARG A 62 -2.42 -6.03 2.19
C ARG A 62 -2.42 -6.45 3.65
N ASN A 63 -2.34 -5.46 4.54
CA ASN A 63 -2.35 -5.66 5.98
C ASN A 63 -3.14 -4.54 6.70
N VAL A 64 -3.27 -4.60 8.02
CA VAL A 64 -3.93 -3.52 8.77
C VAL A 64 -3.06 -2.26 8.73
N ALA A 65 -3.62 -1.16 8.23
CA ALA A 65 -3.00 0.17 8.17
C ALA A 65 -1.74 0.27 7.26
N ASN A 66 -1.61 -0.54 6.20
CA ASN A 66 -0.46 -0.48 5.26
C ASN A 66 0.91 -0.38 5.96
N LEU A 67 1.04 -1.02 7.10
CA LEU A 67 2.21 -0.97 7.96
C LEU A 67 3.32 -1.91 7.46
N VAL A 68 4.54 -1.40 7.40
CA VAL A 68 5.74 -2.23 7.31
C VAL A 68 6.33 -2.33 8.70
N PRO A 69 6.46 -3.53 9.27
CA PRO A 69 7.09 -3.69 10.59
C PRO A 69 8.60 -3.43 10.51
N PRO A 70 9.27 -3.14 11.63
CA PRO A 70 10.73 -3.10 11.67
C PRO A 70 11.36 -4.41 11.18
N TYR A 71 12.58 -4.32 10.64
CA TYR A 71 13.37 -5.50 10.30
C TYR A 71 13.75 -6.25 11.57
N ALA A 72 13.18 -7.41 11.76
CA ALA A 72 13.43 -8.28 12.93
C ALA A 72 13.35 -9.75 12.48
N PRO A 73 14.41 -10.29 11.83
CA PRO A 73 14.42 -11.67 11.38
C PRO A 73 14.56 -12.61 12.59
N ASP A 74 13.56 -13.45 12.77
CA ASP A 74 13.52 -14.51 13.77
C ASP A 74 12.78 -15.74 13.22
N VAL A 75 12.43 -16.68 14.08
CA VAL A 75 11.70 -17.90 13.70
C VAL A 75 10.18 -17.73 13.62
N ALA A 76 9.67 -16.54 13.92
CA ALA A 76 8.24 -16.26 13.83
C ALA A 76 7.78 -16.01 12.37
N CYS A 77 6.47 -16.06 12.15
CA CYS A 77 5.89 -15.88 10.82
C CYS A 77 5.65 -14.38 10.53
N HIS A 78 6.44 -13.82 9.62
CA HIS A 78 6.40 -12.40 9.23
C HIS A 78 5.89 -12.22 7.80
N GLY A 79 4.57 -12.35 7.57
CA GLY A 79 3.97 -12.35 6.24
C GLY A 79 4.30 -11.12 5.38
N THR A 80 4.27 -9.91 5.96
CA THR A 80 4.62 -8.66 5.24
C THR A 80 6.11 -8.66 4.85
N SER A 81 7.01 -9.02 5.77
CA SER A 81 8.45 -9.07 5.52
C SER A 81 8.82 -10.14 4.47
N ALA A 82 8.17 -11.32 4.53
CA ALA A 82 8.37 -12.38 3.54
C ALA A 82 7.93 -11.95 2.13
N ALA A 83 6.79 -11.25 2.02
CA ALA A 83 6.33 -10.73 0.74
C ALA A 83 7.26 -9.64 0.17
N LEU A 84 7.79 -8.76 1.03
CA LEU A 84 8.81 -7.77 0.66
C LEU A 84 10.08 -8.46 0.15
N GLU A 85 10.58 -9.46 0.87
CA GLU A 85 11.76 -10.22 0.48
C GLU A 85 11.56 -10.91 -0.87
N PHE A 86 10.42 -11.56 -1.07
CA PHE A 86 10.11 -12.22 -2.33
C PHE A 86 10.02 -11.21 -3.48
N GLY A 87 9.33 -10.09 -3.30
CA GLY A 87 9.19 -9.06 -4.32
C GLY A 87 10.52 -8.43 -4.72
N VAL A 88 11.34 -8.04 -3.74
CA VAL A 88 12.58 -7.32 -4.02
C VAL A 88 13.73 -8.26 -4.41
N ARG A 89 13.93 -9.38 -3.68
CA ARG A 89 15.10 -10.25 -3.89
C ARG A 89 14.87 -11.35 -4.92
N VAL A 90 13.64 -11.84 -5.06
CA VAL A 90 13.32 -12.95 -5.97
C VAL A 90 12.77 -12.45 -7.31
N LEU A 91 11.80 -11.52 -7.27
CA LEU A 91 11.19 -10.99 -8.49
C LEU A 91 11.84 -9.72 -9.01
N GLY A 92 12.66 -9.03 -8.21
CA GLY A 92 13.44 -7.87 -8.65
C GLY A 92 12.58 -6.65 -8.99
N VAL A 93 11.54 -6.37 -8.18
CA VAL A 93 10.75 -5.13 -8.37
C VAL A 93 11.64 -3.90 -8.25
N SER A 94 11.42 -2.91 -9.08
CA SER A 94 12.15 -1.63 -9.07
C SER A 94 11.45 -0.53 -8.27
N HIS A 95 10.21 -0.75 -7.85
CA HIS A 95 9.43 0.21 -7.06
C HIS A 95 8.71 -0.49 -5.91
N VAL A 96 8.72 0.15 -4.73
CA VAL A 96 7.84 -0.19 -3.60
C VAL A 96 7.01 1.05 -3.26
N ILE A 97 5.70 0.90 -3.23
CA ILE A 97 4.74 1.95 -2.87
C ILE A 97 4.09 1.57 -1.54
N VAL A 98 4.13 2.47 -0.55
CA VAL A 98 3.28 2.39 0.64
C VAL A 98 2.04 3.24 0.39
N LEU A 99 0.90 2.57 0.19
CA LEU A 99 -0.38 3.21 -0.11
C LEU A 99 -1.27 3.25 1.13
N GLY A 100 -1.33 4.42 1.76
CA GLY A 100 -2.30 4.73 2.81
C GLY A 100 -3.60 5.29 2.25
N HIS A 101 -4.59 5.49 3.13
CA HIS A 101 -5.88 6.00 2.68
C HIS A 101 -6.63 6.75 3.78
N GLU A 102 -7.59 7.56 3.36
CA GLU A 102 -8.50 8.30 4.23
C GLU A 102 -9.40 7.35 5.04
N LEU A 103 -9.69 7.71 6.29
CA LEU A 103 -10.58 6.99 7.21
C LEU A 103 -10.15 5.53 7.47
N CYS A 104 -8.85 5.31 7.62
CA CYS A 104 -8.30 3.99 7.89
C CYS A 104 -8.70 3.50 9.29
N GLY A 105 -9.44 2.37 9.35
CA GLY A 105 -9.87 1.77 10.62
C GLY A 105 -8.71 1.25 11.47
N GLY A 106 -7.61 0.81 10.86
CA GLY A 106 -6.39 0.42 11.59
C GLY A 106 -5.73 1.61 12.27
N VAL A 107 -5.67 2.77 11.60
CA VAL A 107 -5.16 4.03 12.20
C VAL A 107 -6.09 4.52 13.29
N GLN A 108 -7.41 4.40 13.13
CA GLN A 108 -8.34 4.71 14.20
C GLN A 108 -8.10 3.81 15.43
N ALA A 109 -7.89 2.50 15.23
CA ALA A 109 -7.55 1.58 16.32
C ALA A 109 -6.21 1.92 17.01
N LEU A 110 -5.24 2.51 16.30
CA LEU A 110 -4.02 3.04 16.90
C LEU A 110 -4.31 4.23 17.82
N LEU A 111 -5.14 5.17 17.36
CA LEU A 111 -5.41 6.43 18.07
C LEU A 111 -6.32 6.25 19.28
N GLU A 112 -7.33 5.40 19.18
CA GLU A 112 -8.39 5.21 20.17
C GLU A 112 -8.19 3.94 21.03
N GLY A 113 -7.25 3.08 20.61
CA GLY A 113 -7.05 1.73 21.15
C GLY A 113 -7.78 0.67 20.33
N ALA A 114 -7.16 -0.51 20.25
CA ALA A 114 -7.77 -1.66 19.57
C ALA A 114 -9.08 -2.08 20.28
N PRO A 115 -10.11 -2.48 19.52
CA PRO A 115 -11.36 -2.99 20.09
C PRO A 115 -11.11 -4.14 21.08
N SER A 116 -11.96 -4.26 22.11
CA SER A 116 -11.77 -5.24 23.19
C SER A 116 -11.72 -6.70 22.69
N ASN A 117 -12.35 -6.98 21.56
CA ASN A 117 -12.38 -8.28 20.88
C ASN A 117 -11.29 -8.46 19.80
N ALA A 118 -10.33 -7.56 19.70
CA ALA A 118 -9.23 -7.60 18.70
C ALA A 118 -7.86 -7.38 19.35
N ARG A 119 -7.61 -8.05 20.49
CA ARG A 119 -6.38 -7.85 21.29
C ARG A 119 -5.26 -8.83 20.98
N ASP A 120 -5.56 -9.95 20.36
CA ASP A 120 -4.56 -11.00 20.13
C ASP A 120 -3.55 -10.61 19.05
N PHE A 121 -4.01 -10.03 17.95
CA PHE A 121 -3.16 -9.67 16.81
C PHE A 121 -3.20 -8.19 16.45
N VAL A 122 -4.40 -7.55 16.46
CA VAL A 122 -4.52 -6.15 16.05
C VAL A 122 -3.83 -5.22 17.03
N ALA A 123 -4.01 -5.43 18.33
CA ALA A 123 -3.38 -4.59 19.34
C ALA A 123 -1.85 -4.62 19.28
N PRO A 124 -1.16 -5.78 19.31
CA PRO A 124 0.30 -5.82 19.19
C PRO A 124 0.79 -5.35 17.81
N TRP A 125 0.05 -5.60 16.74
CA TRP A 125 0.39 -5.08 15.42
C TRP A 125 0.39 -3.55 15.40
N MET A 126 -0.66 -2.92 15.89
CA MET A 126 -0.75 -1.46 15.93
C MET A 126 0.24 -0.82 16.92
N ALA A 127 0.62 -1.52 17.98
CA ALA A 127 1.63 -1.04 18.92
C ALA A 127 3.00 -0.80 18.27
N THR A 128 3.31 -1.47 17.16
CA THR A 128 4.53 -1.21 16.37
C THR A 128 4.58 0.21 15.80
N ALA A 129 3.45 0.90 15.75
CA ALA A 129 3.31 2.28 15.28
C ALA A 129 3.02 3.30 16.41
N ASP A 130 3.27 2.95 17.67
CA ASP A 130 2.91 3.79 18.84
C ASP A 130 3.52 5.20 18.79
N ALA A 131 4.70 5.35 18.19
CA ALA A 131 5.32 6.65 17.95
C ALA A 131 4.43 7.60 17.11
N VAL A 132 3.66 7.07 16.16
CA VAL A 132 2.69 7.85 15.37
C VAL A 132 1.54 8.34 16.23
N ARG A 133 1.05 7.53 17.17
CA ARG A 133 0.00 7.92 18.11
C ARG A 133 0.44 9.10 18.99
N VAL A 134 1.67 9.05 19.47
CA VAL A 134 2.26 10.13 20.29
C VAL A 134 2.36 11.43 19.49
N GLU A 135 2.85 11.35 18.25
CA GLU A 135 2.96 12.53 17.36
C GLU A 135 1.58 13.10 17.01
N ALA A 136 0.63 12.25 16.69
CA ALA A 136 -0.74 12.66 16.32
C ALA A 136 -1.50 13.31 17.49
N ALA A 137 -1.15 13.03 18.73
CA ALA A 137 -1.78 13.63 19.92
C ALA A 137 -1.64 15.16 20.00
N ARG A 138 -0.72 15.76 19.23
CA ARG A 138 -0.55 17.22 19.12
C ARG A 138 -1.70 17.93 18.43
N TYR A 139 -2.50 17.20 17.65
CA TYR A 139 -3.63 17.76 16.90
C TYR A 139 -4.92 17.66 17.69
N VAL A 140 -5.64 18.78 17.83
CA VAL A 140 -6.88 18.87 18.62
C VAL A 140 -8.06 18.26 17.89
N SER A 141 -8.21 18.58 16.59
CA SER A 141 -9.30 18.05 15.78
C SER A 141 -9.17 16.55 15.57
N PRO A 142 -10.19 15.72 15.89
CA PRO A 142 -10.16 14.28 15.66
C PRO A 142 -9.93 13.93 14.17
N ALA A 143 -10.57 14.66 13.25
CA ALA A 143 -10.43 14.41 11.82
C ALA A 143 -9.00 14.75 11.32
N GLU A 144 -8.42 15.84 11.82
CA GLU A 144 -7.03 16.19 11.49
C GLU A 144 -6.04 15.20 12.10
N ARG A 145 -6.25 14.80 13.36
CA ARG A 145 -5.45 13.77 14.02
C ARG A 145 -5.44 12.46 13.23
N GLN A 146 -6.60 12.00 12.78
CA GLN A 146 -6.75 10.79 11.95
C GLN A 146 -5.95 10.94 10.65
N ARG A 147 -6.16 12.01 9.90
CA ARG A 147 -5.44 12.24 8.63
C ARG A 147 -3.93 12.35 8.82
N ARG A 148 -3.47 13.06 9.85
CA ARG A 148 -2.04 13.17 10.16
C ARG A 148 -1.44 11.82 10.51
N ALA A 149 -2.13 11.02 11.32
CA ALA A 149 -1.68 9.66 11.65
C ALA A 149 -1.62 8.77 10.40
N GLU A 150 -2.56 8.86 9.47
CA GLU A 150 -2.53 8.14 8.19
C GLU A 150 -1.27 8.49 7.37
N HIS A 151 -0.92 9.78 7.29
CA HIS A 151 0.30 10.24 6.62
C HIS A 151 1.57 9.75 7.35
N GLU A 152 1.60 9.82 8.68
CA GLU A 152 2.76 9.40 9.47
C GLU A 152 2.96 7.87 9.46
N ILE A 153 1.91 7.06 9.34
CA ILE A 153 2.02 5.60 9.12
C ILE A 153 2.75 5.30 7.80
N ILE A 154 2.46 6.04 6.74
CA ILE A 154 3.16 5.90 5.45
C ILE A 154 4.64 6.20 5.63
N LYS A 155 4.97 7.33 6.27
CA LYS A 155 6.36 7.73 6.52
C LYS A 155 7.09 6.74 7.44
N LEU A 156 6.42 6.22 8.48
CA LEU A 156 6.97 5.18 9.35
C LEU A 156 7.28 3.92 8.55
N SER A 157 6.34 3.46 7.72
CA SER A 157 6.52 2.28 6.88
C SER A 157 7.69 2.45 5.90
N LEU A 158 7.86 3.63 5.31
CA LEU A 158 9.01 3.94 4.45
C LEU A 158 10.34 3.93 5.23
N ARG A 159 10.37 4.48 6.45
CA ARG A 159 11.56 4.39 7.32
C ARG A 159 11.89 2.94 7.67
N ASN A 160 10.88 2.14 8.00
CA ASN A 160 11.06 0.73 8.31
C ASN A 160 11.55 -0.08 7.10
N LEU A 161 11.09 0.23 5.87
CA LEU A 161 11.62 -0.37 4.63
C LEU A 161 13.12 -0.19 4.52
N VAL A 162 13.64 1.02 4.75
CA VAL A 162 15.09 1.29 4.72
C VAL A 162 15.85 0.53 5.81
N GLY A 163 15.17 0.12 6.87
CA GLY A 163 15.72 -0.75 7.92
C GLY A 163 16.05 -2.18 7.45
N PHE A 164 15.49 -2.65 6.33
CA PHE A 164 15.82 -3.95 5.75
C PHE A 164 17.15 -3.83 4.97
N PRO A 165 18.23 -4.54 5.34
CA PRO A 165 19.56 -4.33 4.75
C PRO A 165 19.59 -4.47 3.22
N TRP A 166 18.84 -5.41 2.68
CA TRP A 166 18.77 -5.66 1.24
C TRP A 166 17.92 -4.62 0.49
N ILE A 167 16.93 -3.98 1.14
CA ILE A 167 16.21 -2.82 0.59
C ILE A 167 17.14 -1.60 0.58
N ALA A 168 17.80 -1.31 1.72
CA ALA A 168 18.74 -0.20 1.80
C ALA A 168 19.85 -0.29 0.76
N GLN A 169 20.40 -1.49 0.53
CA GLN A 169 21.40 -1.72 -0.52
C GLN A 169 20.84 -1.48 -1.93
N ALA A 170 19.66 -1.98 -2.25
CA ALA A 170 19.03 -1.79 -3.56
C ALA A 170 18.70 -0.32 -3.82
N VAL A 171 18.21 0.41 -2.82
CA VAL A 171 17.99 1.86 -2.90
C VAL A 171 19.32 2.60 -3.10
N GLY A 172 20.36 2.26 -2.33
CA GLY A 172 21.69 2.87 -2.46
C GLY A 172 22.35 2.65 -3.83
N ARG A 173 22.01 1.57 -4.53
CA ARG A 173 22.47 1.32 -5.91
C ARG A 173 21.56 1.91 -6.99
N GLY A 174 20.45 2.57 -6.61
CA GLY A 174 19.46 3.09 -7.56
C GLY A 174 18.63 2.02 -8.28
N GLU A 175 18.63 0.79 -7.78
CA GLU A 175 17.88 -0.34 -8.33
C GLU A 175 16.44 -0.41 -7.81
N LEU A 176 16.15 0.23 -6.67
CA LEU A 176 14.85 0.27 -6.02
C LEU A 176 14.50 1.70 -5.61
N ALA A 177 13.30 2.14 -5.96
CA ALA A 177 12.73 3.40 -5.50
C ALA A 177 11.57 3.14 -4.53
N LEU A 178 11.51 3.92 -3.43
CA LEU A 178 10.46 3.84 -2.42
C LEU A 178 9.54 5.05 -2.55
N HIS A 179 8.23 4.82 -2.52
CA HIS A 179 7.22 5.86 -2.70
C HIS A 179 6.17 5.80 -1.59
N GLY A 180 5.73 6.96 -1.11
CA GLY A 180 4.57 7.10 -0.25
C GLY A 180 3.40 7.68 -1.03
N ALA A 181 2.22 7.08 -0.90
CA ALA A 181 1.00 7.56 -1.52
C ALA A 181 -0.16 7.53 -0.51
N TRP A 182 -1.05 8.50 -0.61
CA TRP A 182 -2.27 8.58 0.21
C TRP A 182 -3.48 8.81 -0.68
N PHE A 183 -4.51 7.98 -0.53
CA PHE A 183 -5.74 8.00 -1.33
C PHE A 183 -6.91 8.51 -0.51
N SER A 184 -7.59 9.55 -1.02
CA SER A 184 -8.84 10.04 -0.44
C SER A 184 -10.01 9.20 -0.95
N ILE A 185 -10.66 8.48 -0.05
CA ILE A 185 -11.86 7.70 -0.39
C ILE A 185 -13.02 8.61 -0.82
N ARG A 186 -13.10 9.82 -0.27
CA ARG A 186 -14.19 10.76 -0.54
C ARG A 186 -14.11 11.40 -1.91
N THR A 187 -12.91 11.71 -2.37
CA THR A 187 -12.71 12.48 -3.60
C THR A 187 -12.12 11.67 -4.75
N GLY A 188 -11.55 10.50 -4.45
CA GLY A 188 -10.77 9.73 -5.41
C GLY A 188 -9.36 10.28 -5.67
N ALA A 189 -8.99 11.39 -5.02
CA ALA A 189 -7.69 12.02 -5.22
C ALA A 189 -6.54 11.17 -4.65
N LEU A 190 -5.45 11.06 -5.42
CA LEU A 190 -4.20 10.45 -4.99
C LEU A 190 -3.16 11.54 -4.73
N SER A 191 -2.53 11.50 -3.55
CA SER A 191 -1.44 12.40 -3.17
C SER A 191 -0.15 11.59 -3.01
N LEU A 192 0.96 12.16 -3.48
CA LEU A 192 2.29 11.56 -3.33
C LEU A 192 3.10 12.28 -2.27
N LEU A 193 3.85 11.52 -1.49
CA LEU A 193 4.83 12.05 -0.54
C LEU A 193 6.01 12.67 -1.29
N GLN A 194 6.25 13.94 -1.05
CA GLN A 194 7.34 14.70 -1.64
C GLN A 194 8.62 14.63 -0.78
N ALA A 195 9.74 15.06 -1.33
CA ALA A 195 11.04 15.06 -0.66
C ALA A 195 11.07 15.95 0.62
N ASP A 196 10.23 16.99 0.68
CA ASP A 196 10.06 17.85 1.84
C ASP A 196 9.18 17.23 2.96
N GLY A 197 8.64 16.04 2.72
CA GLY A 197 7.77 15.33 3.65
C GLY A 197 6.29 15.75 3.59
N ALA A 198 5.90 16.63 2.64
CA ALA A 198 4.51 16.98 2.36
C ALA A 198 3.84 15.98 1.39
N PHE A 199 2.52 15.91 1.44
CA PHE A 199 1.73 15.18 0.44
C PHE A 199 1.15 16.16 -0.57
N SER A 200 1.49 16.00 -1.86
CA SER A 200 0.95 16.77 -2.99
C SER A 200 -0.03 15.95 -3.79
N SER A 201 -1.21 16.53 -4.11
CA SER A 201 -2.20 15.89 -4.98
C SER A 201 -1.74 15.91 -6.43
N LEU A 202 -1.88 14.78 -7.14
CA LEU A 202 -1.59 14.68 -8.57
C LEU A 202 -2.54 15.52 -9.44
N GLU A 203 -3.73 15.87 -8.94
CA GLU A 203 -4.69 16.70 -9.66
C GLU A 203 -4.25 18.18 -9.76
N SER A 204 -3.43 18.66 -8.81
CA SER A 204 -2.98 20.05 -8.80
C SER A 204 -1.95 20.37 -9.91
N GLU A 205 -1.30 19.38 -10.48
CA GLU A 205 -0.27 19.56 -11.52
C GLU A 205 -0.83 19.63 -12.95
N ARG A 206 -2.12 19.22 -13.18
CA ARG A 206 -2.74 19.21 -14.51
C ARG A 206 -3.38 20.53 -14.96
N THR A 207 -3.46 21.56 -14.13
CA THR A 207 -4.02 22.85 -14.52
C THR A 207 -3.10 23.71 -15.39
N GLY A 208 -1.89 23.22 -15.74
CA GLY A 208 -0.89 23.96 -16.54
C GLY A 208 -0.72 23.53 -18.00
N SER A 209 -1.32 22.42 -18.47
CA SER A 209 -1.17 21.98 -19.87
C SER A 209 -2.45 21.33 -20.38
N GLN A 210 -3.32 22.12 -21.02
CA GLN A 210 -4.36 21.57 -21.90
C GLN A 210 -3.67 21.03 -23.17
N PRO A 211 -3.88 19.77 -23.59
CA PRO A 211 -3.54 19.35 -24.93
C PRO A 211 -4.51 20.01 -25.90
N THR A 212 -3.98 20.73 -26.87
CA THR A 212 -4.72 21.21 -28.04
C THR A 212 -5.32 20.02 -28.79
N PRO A 213 -6.61 20.03 -29.13
CA PRO A 213 -7.22 18.95 -29.92
C PRO A 213 -6.65 18.99 -31.33
N ARG A 214 -6.24 17.82 -31.83
CA ARG A 214 -5.98 17.55 -33.24
C ARG A 214 -7.24 17.03 -33.91
#